data_9dc292f61beba2c624a3efdf2a3026d1
#
_entry.id   9dc292f61beba2c624a3efdf2a3026d1
#
_cell.length_a   1.000
_cell.length_b   1.000
_cell.length_c   1.000
_cell.angle_alpha   90.00
_cell.angle_beta   90.00
_cell.angle_gamma   90.00
#
_symmetry.space_group_name_H-M   'P 1'
#
loop_
_entity.id
_entity.type
_entity.pdbx_description
1 polymer ?
#
loop_
_entity_poly.entity_id
_entity_poly.type
_entity_poly.pdbx_seq_one_letter_code
_entity_poly.pdbx_strand_id
1 'polypeptide(L)'
;MNENSVITKTRRRKLCMAASDPEKPLAVITHVAFGSGGVNVSGEPIVPTETQTALNSELARYEVESVTYPDETTARYTVTIPKDSLVGKEINEAALVDSEGDLVAIKNMYSKKKDEGVSFTFEFDDEF
;
A
#
# COMPACT_ATOMS: atom_id res chain seq x y z
N MET A 1 6.78 12.34 0.50
CA MET A 1 5.57 11.64 0.98
C MET A 1 4.51 12.69 1.30
N ASN A 2 3.28 12.47 0.91
CA ASN A 2 2.22 13.43 1.20
C ASN A 2 1.59 13.17 2.58
N GLU A 3 0.73 14.08 3.03
CA GLU A 3 0.11 14.03 4.36
C GLU A 3 -0.84 12.84 4.57
N ASN A 4 -1.29 12.18 3.48
CA ASN A 4 -2.20 11.06 3.55
C ASN A 4 -1.50 9.71 3.44
N SER A 5 -0.18 9.69 3.58
CA SER A 5 0.60 8.46 3.53
C SER A 5 1.63 8.42 4.65
N VAL A 6 2.02 7.20 5.03
CA VAL A 6 2.98 6.97 6.12
C VAL A 6 3.76 5.70 5.85
N ILE A 7 5.05 5.71 6.23
CA ILE A 7 5.86 4.48 6.35
C ILE A 7 5.57 3.90 7.73
N THR A 8 5.24 2.62 7.81
CA THR A 8 4.89 1.99 9.08
C THR A 8 6.10 1.85 9.99
N LYS A 9 5.84 1.86 11.29
CA LYS A 9 6.88 1.60 12.29
C LYS A 9 7.45 0.18 12.11
N THR A 10 6.64 -0.78 11.72
CA THR A 10 7.09 -2.15 11.42
C THR A 10 8.17 -2.15 10.33
N ARG A 11 7.95 -1.40 9.23
CA ARG A 11 8.94 -1.28 8.15
C ARG A 11 10.21 -0.63 8.64
N ARG A 12 10.09 0.44 9.42
CA ARG A 12 11.26 1.16 9.96
C ARG A 12 12.07 0.27 10.89
N ARG A 13 11.41 -0.55 11.70
CA ARG A 13 12.07 -1.53 12.56
C ARG A 13 12.85 -2.55 11.73
N LYS A 14 12.23 -3.07 10.66
CA LYS A 14 12.88 -4.03 9.76
C LYS A 14 14.08 -3.41 9.04
N LEU A 15 13.97 -2.15 8.61
CA LEU A 15 15.08 -1.42 8.01
C LEU A 15 16.24 -1.27 8.99
N CYS A 16 15.94 -0.91 10.24
CA CYS A 16 16.93 -0.79 11.29
C CYS A 16 17.67 -2.11 11.52
N MET A 17 16.93 -3.20 11.60
CA MET A 17 17.51 -4.54 11.79
C MET A 17 18.33 -4.97 10.58
N ALA A 18 17.85 -4.74 9.38
CA ALA A 18 18.57 -5.10 8.16
C ALA A 18 19.89 -4.34 8.02
N ALA A 19 19.92 -3.09 8.49
CA ALA A 19 21.13 -2.27 8.45
C ALA A 19 22.18 -2.67 9.49
N SER A 20 21.77 -3.35 10.55
CA SER A 20 22.65 -3.66 11.70
C SER A 20 22.91 -5.14 11.94
N ASP A 21 22.11 -6.03 11.34
CA ASP A 21 22.23 -7.47 11.58
C ASP A 21 22.18 -8.23 10.23
N PRO A 22 23.28 -8.88 9.83
CA PRO A 22 23.34 -9.59 8.55
C PRO A 22 22.40 -10.80 8.47
N GLU A 23 21.89 -11.28 9.61
CA GLU A 23 20.94 -12.38 9.65
C GLU A 23 19.49 -11.94 9.57
N LYS A 24 19.25 -10.64 9.41
CA LYS A 24 17.91 -10.04 9.31
C LYS A 24 17.75 -9.28 7.99
N PRO A 25 17.80 -9.98 6.83
CA PRO A 25 17.62 -9.29 5.55
C PRO A 25 16.23 -8.67 5.46
N LEU A 26 16.13 -7.56 4.74
CA LEU A 26 14.87 -6.85 4.58
C LEU A 26 13.93 -7.65 3.67
N ALA A 27 12.69 -7.86 4.14
CA ALA A 27 11.64 -8.48 3.33
C ALA A 27 11.28 -7.57 2.14
N VAL A 28 11.15 -8.18 0.95
CA VAL A 28 10.79 -7.44 -0.26
C VAL A 28 9.28 -7.21 -0.32
N ILE A 29 8.87 -6.18 -1.04
CA ILE A 29 7.45 -5.86 -1.25
C ILE A 29 6.91 -6.77 -2.35
N THR A 30 5.82 -7.49 -2.05
CA THR A 30 5.24 -8.50 -2.95
C THR A 30 3.80 -8.23 -3.34
N HIS A 31 3.06 -7.49 -2.52
CA HIS A 31 1.62 -7.26 -2.70
C HIS A 31 1.24 -5.83 -2.41
N VAL A 32 0.05 -5.46 -2.89
CA VAL A 32 -0.63 -4.24 -2.47
C VAL A 32 -2.00 -4.63 -1.93
N ALA A 33 -2.31 -4.18 -0.73
CA ALA A 33 -3.62 -4.37 -0.11
C ALA A 33 -4.49 -3.15 -0.40
N PHE A 34 -5.76 -3.37 -0.63
CA PHE A 34 -6.75 -2.30 -0.86
C PHE A 34 -7.89 -2.43 0.12
N GLY A 35 -8.47 -1.31 0.49
CA GLY A 35 -9.57 -1.28 1.43
C GLY A 35 -10.49 -0.08 1.27
N SER A 36 -11.50 -0.03 2.13
CA SER A 36 -12.56 0.97 2.10
C SER A 36 -12.71 1.77 3.40
N GLY A 37 -11.71 1.73 4.27
CA GLY A 37 -11.73 2.41 5.57
C GLY A 37 -10.84 3.66 5.66
N GLY A 38 -10.42 4.22 4.53
CA GLY A 38 -9.48 5.33 4.50
C GLY A 38 -10.07 6.74 4.49
N VAL A 39 -11.40 6.87 4.56
CA VAL A 39 -12.05 8.18 4.57
C VAL A 39 -12.95 8.33 5.81
N ASN A 40 -13.19 9.58 6.21
CA ASN A 40 -14.10 9.90 7.30
C ASN A 40 -15.55 9.97 6.79
N VAL A 41 -16.48 10.33 7.67
CA VAL A 41 -17.92 10.41 7.33
C VAL A 41 -18.22 11.45 6.26
N SER A 42 -17.34 12.42 6.08
CA SER A 42 -17.49 13.46 5.05
C SER A 42 -16.81 13.07 3.72
N GLY A 43 -16.22 11.87 3.65
CA GLY A 43 -15.55 11.39 2.44
C GLY A 43 -14.12 11.90 2.25
N GLU A 44 -13.55 12.52 3.27
CA GLU A 44 -12.18 13.04 3.22
C GLU A 44 -11.17 11.99 3.69
N PRO A 45 -9.99 11.88 3.04
CA PRO A 45 -8.97 10.94 3.49
C PRO A 45 -8.54 11.19 4.94
N ILE A 46 -8.44 10.09 5.70
CA ILE A 46 -7.94 10.12 7.07
C ILE A 46 -6.41 10.03 7.00
N VAL A 47 -5.71 10.78 7.86
CA VAL A 47 -4.26 10.67 7.97
C VAL A 47 -3.93 9.33 8.63
N PRO A 48 -3.20 8.42 7.95
CA PRO A 48 -2.85 7.14 8.56
C PRO A 48 -1.80 7.32 9.65
N THR A 49 -1.72 6.35 10.57
CA THR A 49 -0.74 6.38 11.65
C THR A 49 0.38 5.39 11.39
N GLU A 50 1.61 5.72 11.79
CA GLU A 50 2.77 4.83 11.60
C GLU A 50 2.67 3.53 12.41
N THR A 51 1.86 3.52 13.44
CA THR A 51 1.68 2.34 14.31
C THR A 51 0.66 1.34 13.78
N GLN A 52 -0.05 1.66 12.70
CA GLN A 52 -1.00 0.72 12.10
C GLN A 52 -0.30 -0.53 11.60
N THR A 53 -0.90 -1.69 11.86
CA THR A 53 -0.44 -2.98 11.36
C THR A 53 -1.40 -3.60 10.35
N ALA A 54 -2.54 -2.95 10.12
CA ALA A 54 -3.57 -3.39 9.18
C ALA A 54 -4.29 -2.17 8.61
N LEU A 55 -4.88 -2.33 7.44
CA LEU A 55 -5.82 -1.35 6.90
C LEU A 55 -7.07 -1.32 7.80
N ASN A 56 -7.77 -0.20 7.81
CA ASN A 56 -8.99 -0.07 8.62
C ASN A 56 -10.09 -1.04 8.15
N SER A 57 -10.18 -1.26 6.85
CA SER A 57 -11.17 -2.16 6.28
C SER A 57 -10.62 -2.79 5.00
N GLU A 58 -9.71 -3.74 5.15
CA GLU A 58 -9.08 -4.40 4.00
C GLU A 58 -10.10 -5.23 3.23
N LEU A 59 -10.09 -5.08 1.89
CA LEU A 59 -10.97 -5.83 0.98
C LEU A 59 -10.23 -6.96 0.29
N ALA A 60 -9.01 -6.71 -0.19
CA ALA A 60 -8.25 -7.70 -0.95
C ALA A 60 -6.79 -7.29 -1.07
N ARG A 61 -5.94 -8.28 -1.41
CA ARG A 61 -4.51 -8.07 -1.72
C ARG A 61 -4.23 -8.62 -3.10
N TYR A 62 -3.43 -7.91 -3.87
CA TYR A 62 -3.03 -8.33 -5.22
C TYR A 62 -1.52 -8.31 -5.34
N GLU A 63 -0.97 -9.27 -6.10
CA GLU A 63 0.47 -9.33 -6.35
C GLU A 63 0.92 -8.13 -7.16
N VAL A 64 2.10 -7.62 -6.84
CA VAL A 64 2.78 -6.59 -7.63
C VAL A 64 3.08 -7.17 -9.01
N GLU A 65 2.69 -6.46 -10.07
CA GLU A 65 2.94 -6.88 -11.46
C GLU A 65 4.35 -6.56 -11.91
N SER A 66 4.84 -5.39 -11.53
CA SER A 66 6.16 -4.93 -11.95
C SER A 66 6.72 -3.91 -10.97
N VAL A 67 8.05 -3.82 -10.99
CA VAL A 67 8.80 -2.81 -10.24
C VAL A 67 9.69 -2.10 -11.23
N THR A 68 9.65 -0.77 -11.24
CA THR A 68 10.53 0.06 -12.05
C THR A 68 11.24 1.07 -11.13
N TYR A 69 12.32 1.65 -11.63
CA TYR A 69 13.14 2.57 -10.85
C TYR A 69 13.22 3.90 -11.61
N PRO A 70 12.30 4.85 -11.33
CA PRO A 70 12.34 6.17 -11.98
C PRO A 70 13.61 6.97 -11.65
N ASP A 71 14.23 6.68 -10.50
CA ASP A 71 15.55 7.19 -10.15
C ASP A 71 16.26 6.18 -9.22
N GLU A 72 17.46 6.51 -8.76
CA GLU A 72 18.30 5.59 -7.96
C GLU A 72 17.73 5.27 -6.58
N THR A 73 16.82 6.08 -6.08
CA THR A 73 16.29 5.96 -4.73
C THR A 73 14.78 5.79 -4.66
N THR A 74 14.13 5.53 -5.80
CA THR A 74 12.68 5.29 -5.86
C THR A 74 12.39 3.98 -6.54
N ALA A 75 11.61 3.13 -5.88
CA ALA A 75 11.05 1.91 -6.46
C ALA A 75 9.57 2.16 -6.73
N ARG A 76 9.13 1.96 -7.96
CA ARG A 76 7.73 2.13 -8.37
C ARG A 76 7.09 0.79 -8.59
N TYR A 77 6.04 0.51 -7.83
CA TYR A 77 5.29 -0.74 -7.88
C TYR A 77 3.99 -0.54 -8.63
N THR A 78 3.75 -1.40 -9.62
CA THR A 78 2.50 -1.37 -10.40
C THR A 78 1.65 -2.57 -10.03
N VAL A 79 0.36 -2.33 -9.80
CA VAL A 79 -0.62 -3.35 -9.44
C VAL A 79 -1.95 -3.06 -10.12
N THR A 80 -2.67 -4.10 -10.52
CA THR A 80 -3.98 -3.97 -11.14
C THR A 80 -5.05 -4.70 -10.33
N ILE A 81 -6.17 -4.02 -10.08
CA ILE A 81 -7.38 -4.65 -9.60
C ILE A 81 -8.15 -5.09 -10.86
N PRO A 82 -8.32 -6.41 -11.09
CA PRO A 82 -8.97 -6.88 -12.31
C PRO A 82 -10.41 -6.39 -12.46
N LYS A 83 -10.90 -6.37 -13.69
CA LYS A 83 -12.24 -5.85 -14.00
C LYS A 83 -13.37 -6.54 -13.23
N ASP A 84 -13.21 -7.83 -12.89
CA ASP A 84 -14.24 -8.62 -12.21
C ASP A 84 -14.08 -8.65 -10.69
N SER A 85 -13.07 -7.92 -10.17
CA SER A 85 -12.76 -7.91 -8.74
C SER A 85 -13.20 -6.61 -8.09
N LEU A 86 -13.71 -6.70 -6.86
CA LEU A 86 -14.15 -5.57 -6.03
C LEU A 86 -15.22 -4.68 -6.69
N VAL A 87 -16.03 -5.25 -7.58
CA VAL A 87 -17.12 -4.54 -8.27
C VAL A 87 -18.08 -3.93 -7.25
N GLY A 88 -18.40 -2.65 -7.42
CA GLY A 88 -19.29 -1.91 -6.52
C GLY A 88 -18.65 -1.43 -5.24
N LYS A 89 -17.40 -1.79 -4.98
CA LYS A 89 -16.68 -1.36 -3.79
C LYS A 89 -16.02 0.00 -4.00
N GLU A 90 -15.92 0.78 -2.93
CA GLU A 90 -15.18 2.03 -2.94
C GLU A 90 -13.78 1.78 -2.39
N ILE A 91 -12.77 2.17 -3.15
CA ILE A 91 -11.36 1.98 -2.80
C ILE A 91 -10.83 3.33 -2.32
N ASN A 92 -10.40 3.40 -1.07
CA ASN A 92 -9.91 4.64 -0.48
C ASN A 92 -8.74 4.44 0.49
N GLU A 93 -8.25 3.22 0.66
CA GLU A 93 -7.00 2.96 1.36
C GLU A 93 -6.22 1.89 0.62
N ALA A 94 -4.90 2.01 0.68
CA ALA A 94 -3.99 1.06 0.07
C ALA A 94 -2.73 0.93 0.92
N ALA A 95 -2.08 -0.23 0.85
CA ALA A 95 -0.81 -0.45 1.54
C ALA A 95 0.10 -1.33 0.71
N LEU A 96 1.39 -0.97 0.72
CA LEU A 96 2.43 -1.88 0.24
C LEU A 96 2.63 -2.96 1.31
N VAL A 97 2.72 -4.21 0.88
CA VAL A 97 2.81 -5.37 1.77
C VAL A 97 4.07 -6.16 1.42
N ASP A 98 4.84 -6.54 2.43
CA ASP A 98 6.07 -7.29 2.20
C ASP A 98 5.83 -8.81 2.15
N SER A 99 6.90 -9.56 1.87
CA SER A 99 6.84 -11.01 1.74
C SER A 99 6.47 -11.74 3.04
N GLU A 100 6.54 -11.06 4.17
CA GLU A 100 6.12 -11.60 5.46
C GLU A 100 4.66 -11.26 5.80
N GLY A 101 3.99 -10.52 4.91
CA GLY A 101 2.59 -10.14 5.09
C GLY A 101 2.38 -8.85 5.89
N ASP A 102 3.45 -8.13 6.23
CA ASP A 102 3.36 -6.91 7.02
C ASP A 102 3.20 -5.68 6.14
N LEU A 103 2.47 -4.69 6.62
CA LEU A 103 2.31 -3.43 5.91
C LEU A 103 3.59 -2.60 5.98
N VAL A 104 4.05 -2.15 4.82
CA VAL A 104 5.26 -1.34 4.65
C VAL A 104 4.92 0.15 4.69
N ALA A 105 3.90 0.54 3.95
CA ALA A 105 3.45 1.92 3.83
C ALA A 105 1.94 1.92 3.61
N ILE A 106 1.27 2.94 4.11
CA ILE A 106 -0.18 3.07 3.99
C ILE A 106 -0.48 4.41 3.33
N LYS A 107 -1.40 4.41 2.38
CA LYS A 107 -1.90 5.62 1.72
C LYS A 107 -3.41 5.61 1.74
N ASN A 108 -4.00 6.68 2.29
CA ASN A 108 -5.43 6.92 2.21
C ASN A 108 -5.70 7.95 1.10
N MET A 109 -6.82 7.80 0.42
CA MET A 109 -7.14 8.59 -0.77
C MET A 109 -8.65 8.83 -0.83
N TYR A 110 -9.07 9.75 -1.69
CA TYR A 110 -10.49 9.92 -1.97
C TYR A 110 -11.03 8.63 -2.60
N SER A 111 -12.29 8.31 -2.29
CA SER A 111 -12.92 7.08 -2.75
C SER A 111 -12.98 7.01 -4.27
N LYS A 112 -12.65 5.82 -4.79
CA LYS A 112 -12.78 5.48 -6.20
C LYS A 112 -13.67 4.26 -6.28
N LYS A 113 -14.86 4.41 -6.85
CA LYS A 113 -15.78 3.29 -7.00
C LYS A 113 -15.33 2.39 -8.13
N LYS A 114 -15.23 1.10 -7.85
CA LYS A 114 -14.85 0.09 -8.84
C LYS A 114 -16.08 -0.34 -9.63
N ASP A 115 -16.26 0.25 -10.80
CA ASP A 115 -17.40 -0.07 -11.66
C ASP A 115 -17.23 -1.41 -12.37
N GLU A 116 -18.37 -2.01 -12.74
CA GLU A 116 -18.39 -3.26 -13.49
C GLU A 116 -17.67 -3.12 -14.82
N GLY A 117 -16.83 -4.10 -15.17
CA GLY A 117 -16.11 -4.12 -16.43
C GLY A 117 -14.90 -3.18 -16.50
N VAL A 118 -14.55 -2.51 -15.40
CA VAL A 118 -13.44 -1.57 -15.36
C VAL A 118 -12.32 -2.16 -14.49
N SER A 119 -11.08 -2.17 -14.99
CA SER A 119 -9.92 -2.48 -14.18
C SER A 119 -9.29 -1.19 -13.66
N PHE A 120 -8.70 -1.24 -12.46
CA PHE A 120 -7.94 -0.12 -11.90
C PHE A 120 -6.47 -0.52 -11.87
N THR A 121 -5.61 0.33 -12.43
CA THR A 121 -4.16 0.16 -12.32
C THR A 121 -3.61 1.29 -11.46
N PHE A 122 -2.83 0.92 -10.45
CA PHE A 122 -2.21 1.85 -9.52
C PHE A 122 -0.70 1.75 -9.58
N GLU A 123 -0.04 2.88 -9.37
CA GLU A 123 1.40 2.95 -9.19
C GLU A 123 1.69 3.54 -7.81
N PHE A 124 2.58 2.88 -7.08
CA PHE A 124 2.99 3.35 -5.74
C PHE A 124 4.51 3.48 -5.71
N ASP A 125 4.99 4.64 -5.28
CA ASP A 125 6.41 4.92 -5.16
C ASP A 125 6.87 4.75 -3.71
N ASP A 126 7.92 3.94 -3.54
CA ASP A 126 8.63 3.79 -2.27
C ASP A 126 9.94 4.57 -2.43
N GLU A 127 10.04 5.69 -1.74
CA GLU A 127 11.16 6.64 -1.87
C GLU A 127 12.11 6.56 -0.67
N PHE A 128 13.39 6.60 -0.96
CA PHE A 128 14.44 6.50 0.05
C PHE A 128 15.30 7.74 0.17
#